data_b497944d67f3964c22a8b2b62ac07082
#
_entry.id   b497944d67f3964c22a8b2b62ac07082
#
_cell.length_a   1.000
_cell.length_b   1.000
_cell.length_c   1.000
_cell.angle_alpha   90.00
_cell.angle_beta   90.00
_cell.angle_gamma   90.00
#
_symmetry.space_group_name_H-M   'P 1'
#
loop_
_entity.id
_entity.type
_entity.pdbx_description
1 polymer ?
#
loop_
_entity_poly.entity_id
_entity_poly.type
_entity_poly.pdbx_seq_one_letter_code
_entity_poly.pdbx_strand_id
1 'polypeptide(L)'
;MLNPKNKIYSLKNYKLVSTKTKYLPKNYIRKICNLKNSFWKYNIKSQLKWFEENVKKLDIHNCIFLKSKIIGYTLLRRKNTKIGKKRYQYLLVDTVIISQKFRKKKISKILMELNNNIIKKNKKAGILFCQANLVNFYKKFSWKIIRKPQVKIKRYDNLNCMIYSFD
;
A
#
# COMPACT_ATOMS: atom_id res chain seq x y z
N MET A 1 -20.96 -0.57 10.70
CA MET A 1 -20.87 -1.81 9.89
C MET A 1 -19.98 -1.54 8.67
N LEU A 2 -19.14 -2.49 8.24
CA LEU A 2 -18.36 -2.37 7.02
C LEU A 2 -19.25 -2.68 5.82
N ASN A 3 -19.14 -1.88 4.74
CA ASN A 3 -19.87 -2.12 3.49
C ASN A 3 -19.53 -3.52 2.94
N PRO A 4 -20.49 -4.32 2.43
CA PRO A 4 -20.26 -5.68 1.89
C PRO A 4 -19.25 -5.73 0.73
N LYS A 5 -18.91 -4.57 0.13
CA LYS A 5 -17.85 -4.44 -0.88
C LYS A 5 -16.43 -4.44 -0.29
N ASN A 6 -16.28 -4.45 1.04
CA ASN A 6 -14.99 -4.58 1.70
C ASN A 6 -14.60 -6.07 1.79
N LYS A 7 -13.41 -6.40 1.32
CA LYS A 7 -12.87 -7.76 1.46
C LYS A 7 -12.25 -7.90 2.84
N ILE A 8 -12.84 -8.77 3.66
CA ILE A 8 -12.38 -9.07 5.01
C ILE A 8 -11.84 -10.49 5.01
N TYR A 9 -10.64 -10.66 5.56
CA TYR A 9 -10.02 -11.96 5.76
C TYR A 9 -9.63 -12.08 7.23
N SER A 10 -9.83 -13.24 7.81
CA SER A 10 -9.36 -13.54 9.17
C SER A 10 -8.14 -14.45 9.10
N LEU A 11 -7.10 -14.12 9.83
CA LEU A 11 -5.90 -14.93 9.94
C LEU A 11 -5.46 -14.96 11.40
N LYS A 12 -5.73 -16.07 12.09
CA LYS A 12 -5.49 -16.21 13.53
C LYS A 12 -6.12 -15.02 14.28
N ASN A 13 -5.29 -14.21 14.95
CA ASN A 13 -5.73 -13.05 15.74
C ASN A 13 -5.81 -11.75 14.94
N TYR A 14 -5.61 -11.78 13.61
CA TYR A 14 -5.55 -10.60 12.77
C TYR A 14 -6.76 -10.52 11.84
N LYS A 15 -7.35 -9.33 11.76
CA LYS A 15 -8.36 -9.01 10.76
C LYS A 15 -7.70 -8.23 9.63
N LEU A 16 -7.79 -8.77 8.42
CA LEU A 16 -7.27 -8.13 7.20
C LEU A 16 -8.43 -7.47 6.47
N VAL A 17 -8.27 -6.20 6.14
CA VAL A 17 -9.29 -5.42 5.42
C VAL A 17 -8.68 -4.82 4.18
N SER A 18 -9.29 -5.06 3.02
CA SER A 18 -8.97 -4.38 1.77
C SER A 18 -10.20 -3.63 1.27
N THR A 19 -10.09 -2.32 1.12
CA THR A 19 -11.22 -1.47 0.74
C THR A 19 -10.80 -0.30 -0.13
N LYS A 20 -11.69 0.18 -1.00
CA LYS A 20 -11.48 1.43 -1.74
C LYS A 20 -11.77 2.63 -0.85
N THR A 21 -11.10 3.77 -1.11
CA THR A 21 -11.30 5.02 -0.35
C THR A 21 -12.77 5.38 -0.20
N LYS A 22 -13.57 5.28 -1.25
CA LYS A 22 -15.00 5.62 -1.22
C LYS A 22 -15.85 4.75 -0.28
N TYR A 23 -15.32 3.64 0.22
CA TYR A 23 -15.98 2.75 1.18
C TYR A 23 -15.23 2.71 2.53
N LEU A 24 -14.18 3.52 2.69
CA LEU A 24 -13.37 3.57 3.90
C LEU A 24 -14.10 4.36 4.99
N PRO A 25 -14.38 3.78 6.16
CA PRO A 25 -15.02 4.50 7.25
C PRO A 25 -14.15 5.67 7.74
N LYS A 26 -14.76 6.81 8.08
CA LYS A 26 -14.05 8.02 8.56
C LYS A 26 -13.13 7.73 9.75
N ASN A 27 -13.56 6.90 10.70
CA ASN A 27 -12.74 6.52 11.84
C ASN A 27 -11.49 5.70 11.45
N TYR A 28 -11.50 5.00 10.29
CA TYR A 28 -10.32 4.30 9.78
C TYR A 28 -9.31 5.28 9.21
N ILE A 29 -9.75 6.35 8.55
CA ILE A 29 -8.86 7.41 8.05
C ILE A 29 -8.02 7.95 9.20
N ARG A 30 -8.64 8.31 10.32
CA ARG A 30 -7.93 8.82 11.50
C ARG A 30 -6.96 7.78 12.08
N LYS A 31 -7.34 6.50 12.16
CA LYS A 31 -6.46 5.41 12.61
C LYS A 31 -5.26 5.22 11.68
N ILE A 32 -5.46 5.30 10.37
CA ILE A 32 -4.38 5.23 9.35
C ILE A 32 -3.44 6.42 9.53
N CYS A 33 -3.97 7.64 9.63
CA CYS A 33 -3.17 8.84 9.82
C CYS A 33 -2.37 8.81 11.13
N ASN A 34 -2.95 8.28 12.22
CA ASN A 34 -2.23 8.08 13.49
C ASN A 34 -1.07 7.07 13.32
N LEU A 35 -1.29 5.94 12.62
CA LEU A 35 -0.23 5.00 12.33
C LEU A 35 0.87 5.64 11.47
N LYS A 36 0.51 6.41 10.45
CA LYS A 36 1.47 7.16 9.62
C LYS A 36 2.26 8.17 10.47
N ASN A 37 1.59 8.91 11.35
CA ASN A 37 2.22 9.91 12.20
C ASN A 37 3.19 9.30 13.23
N SER A 38 2.98 8.06 13.66
CA SER A 38 3.93 7.35 14.53
C SER A 38 5.26 7.03 13.84
N PHE A 39 5.29 7.05 12.50
CA PHE A 39 6.47 6.79 11.69
C PHE A 39 7.06 8.08 11.11
N TRP A 40 6.22 8.88 10.44
CA TRP A 40 6.56 10.21 9.91
C TRP A 40 5.91 11.28 10.78
N LYS A 41 6.67 11.92 11.63
CA LYS A 41 6.22 12.87 12.66
C LYS A 41 5.77 14.23 12.09
N TYR A 42 4.90 14.24 11.09
CA TYR A 42 4.39 15.48 10.45
C TYR A 42 3.18 16.09 11.15
N ASN A 43 2.78 15.62 12.31
CA ASN A 43 1.53 15.82 13.05
C ASN A 43 0.28 15.27 12.36
N ILE A 44 -0.79 15.10 13.15
CA ILE A 44 -2.03 14.47 12.68
C ILE A 44 -2.80 15.36 11.68
N LYS A 45 -2.78 16.69 11.86
CA LYS A 45 -3.46 17.62 10.95
C LYS A 45 -2.86 17.54 9.55
N SER A 46 -1.54 17.59 9.45
CA SER A 46 -0.83 17.44 8.17
C SER A 46 -1.05 16.07 7.51
N GLN A 47 -1.12 14.99 8.28
CA GLN A 47 -1.44 13.65 7.75
C GLN A 47 -2.87 13.58 7.20
N LEU A 48 -3.85 14.19 7.86
CA LEU A 48 -5.23 14.26 7.40
C LEU A 48 -5.35 15.12 6.15
N LYS A 49 -4.76 16.31 6.13
CA LYS A 49 -4.74 17.21 4.97
C LYS A 49 -4.12 16.51 3.76
N TRP A 50 -2.96 15.85 3.94
CA TRP A 50 -2.33 15.07 2.87
C TRP A 50 -3.24 13.96 2.34
N PHE A 51 -3.96 13.27 3.23
CA PHE A 51 -4.89 12.21 2.86
C PHE A 51 -6.02 12.76 1.98
N GLU A 52 -6.65 13.86 2.37
CA GLU A 52 -7.73 14.52 1.64
C GLU A 52 -7.28 14.99 0.25
N GLU A 53 -6.13 15.62 0.15
CA GLU A 53 -5.60 16.17 -1.10
C GLU A 53 -5.10 15.10 -2.08
N ASN A 54 -4.52 14.02 -1.57
CA ASN A 54 -3.73 13.10 -2.38
C ASN A 54 -4.38 11.75 -2.63
N VAL A 55 -5.30 11.29 -1.78
CA VAL A 55 -5.91 9.97 -1.90
C VAL A 55 -7.19 10.07 -2.73
N LYS A 56 -7.29 9.22 -3.77
CA LYS A 56 -8.42 9.25 -4.71
C LYS A 56 -9.46 8.20 -4.37
N LYS A 57 -10.72 8.42 -4.81
CA LYS A 57 -11.89 7.54 -4.50
C LYS A 57 -11.68 6.05 -4.80
N LEU A 58 -10.84 5.72 -5.80
CA LEU A 58 -10.58 4.34 -6.23
C LEU A 58 -9.27 3.76 -5.71
N ASP A 59 -8.46 4.53 -4.96
CA ASP A 59 -7.27 4.00 -4.29
C ASP A 59 -7.68 2.94 -3.26
N ILE A 60 -6.81 1.96 -3.01
CA ILE A 60 -7.14 0.79 -2.19
C ILE A 60 -6.30 0.83 -0.91
N HIS A 61 -6.97 0.65 0.21
CA HIS A 61 -6.38 0.59 1.54
C HIS A 61 -6.34 -0.85 2.02
N ASN A 62 -5.15 -1.37 2.25
CA ASN A 62 -4.94 -2.67 2.88
C ASN A 62 -4.52 -2.44 4.33
N CYS A 63 -5.33 -2.92 5.27
CA CYS A 63 -5.12 -2.74 6.70
C CYS A 63 -5.04 -4.09 7.40
N ILE A 64 -4.11 -4.22 8.33
CA ILE A 64 -4.07 -5.33 9.29
C ILE A 64 -4.48 -4.77 10.65
N PHE A 65 -5.50 -5.38 11.24
CA PHE A 65 -5.99 -5.06 12.58
C PHE A 65 -5.62 -6.15 13.57
N LEU A 66 -5.20 -5.72 14.75
CA LEU A 66 -5.22 -6.51 15.97
C LEU A 66 -6.24 -5.88 16.91
N LYS A 67 -7.34 -6.60 17.19
CA LYS A 67 -8.52 -6.02 17.84
C LYS A 67 -8.98 -4.76 17.07
N SER A 68 -9.05 -3.59 17.73
CA SER A 68 -9.47 -2.32 17.13
C SER A 68 -8.33 -1.47 16.56
N LYS A 69 -7.06 -1.88 16.73
CA LYS A 69 -5.87 -1.10 16.31
C LYS A 69 -5.39 -1.52 14.92
N ILE A 70 -5.07 -0.55 14.06
CA ILE A 70 -4.34 -0.81 12.81
C ILE A 70 -2.87 -0.97 13.16
N ILE A 71 -2.29 -2.14 12.83
CA ILE A 71 -0.90 -2.49 13.10
C ILE A 71 -0.06 -2.61 11.83
N GLY A 72 -0.72 -2.71 10.67
CA GLY A 72 -0.08 -2.69 9.35
C GLY A 72 -0.98 -1.99 8.35
N TYR A 73 -0.37 -1.25 7.42
CA TYR A 73 -1.10 -0.48 6.42
C TYR A 73 -0.32 -0.35 5.11
N THR A 74 -1.05 -0.44 4.01
CA THR A 74 -0.57 -0.10 2.66
C THR A 74 -1.62 0.69 1.90
N LEU A 75 -1.15 1.69 1.16
CA LEU A 75 -1.95 2.42 0.17
C LEU A 75 -1.53 1.97 -1.23
N LEU A 76 -2.46 1.39 -1.98
CA LEU A 76 -2.30 1.07 -3.40
C LEU A 76 -3.02 2.15 -4.22
N ARG A 77 -2.27 3.02 -4.87
CA ARG A 77 -2.82 4.12 -5.67
C ARG A 77 -2.98 3.71 -7.12
N ARG A 78 -4.16 3.96 -7.67
CA ARG A 78 -4.38 3.77 -9.12
C ARG A 78 -3.67 4.85 -9.90
N LYS A 79 -2.79 4.45 -10.79
CA LYS A 79 -2.00 5.32 -11.65
C LYS A 79 -2.06 4.87 -13.09
N ASN A 80 -1.81 5.81 -13.99
CA ASN A 80 -1.64 5.55 -15.41
C ASN A 80 -0.23 5.95 -15.83
N THR A 81 0.31 5.23 -16.79
CA THR A 81 1.53 5.62 -17.50
C THR A 81 1.31 5.45 -19.00
N LYS A 82 2.13 6.12 -19.81
CA LYS A 82 2.13 6.00 -21.26
C LYS A 82 3.45 5.38 -21.70
N ILE A 83 3.39 4.31 -22.48
CA ILE A 83 4.56 3.64 -23.04
C ILE A 83 4.32 3.61 -24.56
N GLY A 84 5.10 4.42 -25.29
CA GLY A 84 4.80 4.71 -26.68
C GLY A 84 3.43 5.36 -26.84
N LYS A 85 2.60 4.85 -27.74
CA LYS A 85 1.22 5.32 -27.94
C LYS A 85 0.19 4.69 -26.99
N LYS A 86 0.53 3.65 -26.23
CA LYS A 86 -0.40 2.89 -25.37
C LYS A 86 -0.43 3.42 -23.94
N ARG A 87 -1.63 3.47 -23.34
CA ARG A 87 -1.84 3.79 -21.92
C ARG A 87 -1.93 2.50 -21.10
N TYR A 88 -1.21 2.47 -19.99
CA TYR A 88 -1.21 1.35 -19.05
C TYR A 88 -1.64 1.82 -17.66
N GLN A 89 -2.49 1.03 -17.02
CA GLN A 89 -2.87 1.26 -15.63
C GLN A 89 -2.05 0.34 -14.72
N TYR A 90 -1.60 0.87 -13.60
CA TYR A 90 -0.89 0.12 -12.58
C TYR A 90 -1.32 0.52 -11.16
N LEU A 91 -0.94 -0.26 -10.17
CA LEU A 91 -1.13 0.04 -8.75
C LEU A 91 0.22 0.46 -8.16
N LEU A 92 0.34 1.73 -7.80
CA LEU A 92 1.51 2.23 -7.07
C LEU A 92 1.36 1.88 -5.59
N VAL A 93 2.29 1.10 -5.06
CA VAL A 93 2.43 0.83 -3.62
C VAL A 93 3.11 2.05 -3.00
N ASP A 94 2.33 3.00 -2.52
CA ASP A 94 2.82 4.31 -2.07
C ASP A 94 3.30 4.29 -0.61
N THR A 95 2.65 3.49 0.23
CA THR A 95 2.93 3.43 1.66
C THR A 95 2.92 1.98 2.11
N VAL A 96 3.97 1.54 2.81
CA VAL A 96 4.01 0.26 3.52
C VAL A 96 4.50 0.54 4.93
N ILE A 97 3.62 0.40 5.92
CA ILE A 97 3.95 0.66 7.33
C ILE A 97 3.53 -0.51 8.20
N ILE A 98 4.44 -0.90 9.10
CA ILE A 98 4.13 -1.79 10.23
C ILE A 98 4.41 -1.00 11.51
N SER A 99 3.46 -1.00 12.43
CA SER A 99 3.62 -0.42 13.77
C SER A 99 4.88 -1.00 14.44
N GLN A 100 5.69 -0.13 15.03
CA GLN A 100 7.02 -0.47 15.55
C GLN A 100 6.98 -1.68 16.51
N LYS A 101 5.98 -1.76 17.39
CA LYS A 101 5.78 -2.86 18.34
C LYS A 101 5.50 -4.22 17.68
N PHE A 102 5.17 -4.23 16.38
CA PHE A 102 4.82 -5.43 15.61
C PHE A 102 5.83 -5.75 14.50
N ARG A 103 6.93 -5.02 14.42
CA ARG A 103 8.06 -5.38 13.54
C ARG A 103 8.67 -6.70 13.99
N LYS A 104 9.30 -7.41 13.06
CA LYS A 104 9.89 -8.75 13.27
C LYS A 104 8.88 -9.86 13.65
N LYS A 105 7.56 -9.59 13.68
CA LYS A 105 6.47 -10.55 14.00
C LYS A 105 5.75 -11.07 12.75
N LYS A 106 6.42 -11.19 11.61
CA LYS A 106 5.88 -11.65 10.31
C LYS A 106 4.72 -10.81 9.74
N ILE A 107 4.34 -9.68 10.38
CA ILE A 107 3.23 -8.81 9.92
C ILE A 107 3.52 -8.23 8.53
N SER A 108 4.77 -7.87 8.25
CA SER A 108 5.17 -7.40 6.92
C SER A 108 4.96 -8.46 5.83
N LYS A 109 5.19 -9.75 6.13
CA LYS A 109 4.89 -10.85 5.21
C LYS A 109 3.39 -10.89 4.90
N ILE A 110 2.54 -10.90 5.92
CA ILE A 110 1.08 -10.92 5.77
C ILE A 110 0.61 -9.71 4.94
N LEU A 111 1.15 -8.52 5.20
CA LEU A 111 0.78 -7.31 4.48
C LEU A 111 1.20 -7.36 3.00
N MET A 112 2.39 -7.87 2.70
CA MET A 112 2.88 -8.00 1.33
C MET A 112 2.11 -9.07 0.54
N GLU A 113 1.79 -10.19 1.16
CA GLU A 113 0.93 -11.22 0.56
C GLU A 113 -0.48 -10.69 0.25
N LEU A 114 -1.06 -9.90 1.18
CA LEU A 114 -2.33 -9.21 0.93
C LEU A 114 -2.22 -8.24 -0.26
N ASN A 115 -1.14 -7.44 -0.32
CA ASN A 115 -0.90 -6.51 -1.43
C ASN A 115 -0.82 -7.25 -2.77
N ASN A 116 -0.01 -8.30 -2.85
CA ASN A 116 0.16 -9.09 -4.07
C ASN A 116 -1.16 -9.72 -4.51
N ASN A 117 -1.94 -10.29 -3.58
CA ASN A 117 -3.26 -10.84 -3.87
C ASN A 117 -4.23 -9.78 -4.41
N ILE A 118 -4.22 -8.57 -3.85
CA ILE A 118 -5.08 -7.48 -4.32
C ILE A 118 -4.62 -6.98 -5.69
N ILE A 119 -3.33 -6.85 -5.93
CA ILE A 119 -2.74 -6.47 -7.23
C ILE A 119 -3.16 -7.49 -8.29
N LYS A 120 -2.96 -8.80 -8.04
CA LYS A 120 -3.37 -9.89 -8.91
C LYS A 120 -4.89 -9.86 -9.21
N LYS A 121 -5.73 -9.72 -8.18
CA LYS A 121 -7.20 -9.63 -8.35
C LYS A 121 -7.66 -8.42 -9.15
N ASN A 122 -6.89 -7.34 -9.21
CA ASN A 122 -7.18 -6.18 -10.05
C ASN A 122 -6.65 -6.34 -11.48
N LYS A 123 -5.96 -7.43 -11.82
CA LYS A 123 -5.34 -7.69 -13.14
C LYS A 123 -4.48 -6.50 -13.61
N LYS A 124 -3.63 -5.98 -12.71
CA LYS A 124 -2.75 -4.82 -12.97
C LYS A 124 -1.38 -5.10 -12.39
N ALA A 125 -0.33 -4.57 -13.04
CA ALA A 125 0.99 -4.58 -12.43
C ALA A 125 1.02 -3.73 -11.14
N GLY A 126 1.79 -4.18 -10.16
CA GLY A 126 2.17 -3.39 -9.00
C GLY A 126 3.52 -2.72 -9.26
N ILE A 127 3.64 -1.44 -8.91
CA ILE A 127 4.92 -0.70 -8.94
C ILE A 127 5.19 -0.18 -7.53
N LEU A 128 6.43 -0.28 -7.08
CA LEU A 128 6.90 0.38 -5.87
C LEU A 128 8.27 1.01 -6.08
N PHE A 129 8.59 1.96 -5.21
CA PHE A 129 9.90 2.59 -5.13
C PHE A 129 10.44 2.40 -3.73
N CYS A 130 11.69 1.94 -3.60
CA CYS A 130 12.30 1.66 -2.30
C CYS A 130 13.79 1.97 -2.26
N GLN A 131 14.31 2.19 -1.06
CA GLN A 131 15.73 2.29 -0.82
C GLN A 131 16.44 0.95 -1.11
N ALA A 132 17.74 1.00 -1.41
CA ALA A 132 18.55 -0.16 -1.79
C ALA A 132 18.51 -1.29 -0.73
N ASN A 133 18.54 -0.95 0.55
CA ASN A 133 18.47 -1.90 1.67
C ASN A 133 17.14 -2.68 1.78
N LEU A 134 16.07 -2.20 1.13
CA LEU A 134 14.76 -2.86 1.11
C LEU A 134 14.53 -3.75 -0.12
N VAL A 135 15.40 -3.68 -1.12
CA VAL A 135 15.24 -4.46 -2.36
C VAL A 135 15.15 -5.96 -2.07
N ASN A 136 16.05 -6.50 -1.24
CA ASN A 136 16.05 -7.93 -0.91
C ASN A 136 14.81 -8.35 -0.09
N PHE A 137 14.24 -7.42 0.69
CA PHE A 137 12.97 -7.67 1.36
C PHE A 137 11.84 -7.87 0.36
N TYR A 138 11.70 -6.97 -0.63
CA TYR A 138 10.64 -7.07 -1.65
C TYR A 138 10.83 -8.24 -2.61
N LYS A 139 12.07 -8.60 -2.97
CA LYS A 139 12.37 -9.78 -3.79
C LYS A 139 11.79 -11.08 -3.19
N LYS A 140 11.75 -11.22 -1.86
CA LYS A 140 11.13 -12.38 -1.17
C LYS A 140 9.63 -12.53 -1.45
N PHE A 141 8.99 -11.50 -2.01
CA PHE A 141 7.58 -11.48 -2.40
C PHE A 141 7.39 -11.39 -3.91
N SER A 142 8.37 -11.88 -4.68
CA SER A 142 8.35 -11.91 -6.15
C SER A 142 8.34 -10.55 -6.83
N TRP A 143 8.80 -9.49 -6.14
CA TRP A 143 9.02 -8.20 -6.77
C TRP A 143 10.37 -8.18 -7.47
N LYS A 144 10.39 -7.68 -8.72
CA LYS A 144 11.59 -7.62 -9.57
C LYS A 144 12.04 -6.18 -9.76
N ILE A 145 13.35 -5.92 -9.79
CA ILE A 145 13.90 -4.59 -10.09
C ILE A 145 13.68 -4.27 -11.57
N ILE A 146 13.30 -3.03 -11.85
CA ILE A 146 13.31 -2.46 -13.19
C ILE A 146 14.49 -1.49 -13.30
N ARG A 147 15.48 -1.82 -14.13
CA ARG A 147 16.68 -0.98 -14.30
C ARG A 147 16.40 0.33 -15.05
N LYS A 148 15.49 0.32 -16.04
CA LYS A 148 15.06 1.49 -16.83
C LYS A 148 13.54 1.62 -16.76
N PRO A 149 12.97 2.17 -15.66
CA PRO A 149 11.53 2.22 -15.49
C PRO A 149 10.90 3.21 -16.47
N GLN A 150 9.85 2.76 -17.17
CA GLN A 150 8.98 3.64 -17.97
C GLN A 150 8.06 4.50 -17.09
N VAL A 151 7.97 4.17 -15.81
CA VAL A 151 7.24 4.93 -14.80
C VAL A 151 8.23 5.80 -14.06
N LYS A 152 8.17 7.11 -14.28
CA LYS A 152 8.98 8.11 -13.58
C LYS A 152 8.09 8.91 -12.64
N ILE A 153 8.49 9.05 -11.39
CA ILE A 153 7.84 9.89 -10.39
C ILE A 153 8.95 10.71 -9.72
N LYS A 154 9.01 12.00 -10.03
CA LYS A 154 10.10 12.93 -9.63
C LYS A 154 10.53 12.79 -8.16
N ARG A 155 9.59 12.60 -7.25
CA ARG A 155 9.92 12.42 -5.81
C ARG A 155 10.62 11.11 -5.46
N TYR A 156 10.79 10.19 -6.42
CA TYR A 156 11.38 8.86 -6.23
C TYR A 156 12.61 8.61 -7.12
N ASP A 157 13.19 9.66 -7.72
CA ASP A 157 14.29 9.53 -8.70
C ASP A 157 15.52 8.81 -8.12
N ASN A 158 15.77 8.92 -6.80
CA ASN A 158 16.88 8.25 -6.10
C ASN A 158 16.51 6.88 -5.51
N LEU A 159 15.36 6.31 -5.86
CA LEU A 159 14.89 5.04 -5.32
C LEU A 159 14.89 3.94 -6.40
N ASN A 160 15.08 2.71 -5.96
CA ASN A 160 14.92 1.55 -6.83
C ASN A 160 13.44 1.34 -7.18
N CYS A 161 13.15 1.27 -8.47
CA CYS A 161 11.83 0.91 -8.97
C CYS A 161 11.70 -0.62 -9.03
N MET A 162 10.63 -1.14 -8.46
CA MET A 162 10.34 -2.58 -8.51
C MET A 162 8.94 -2.83 -9.05
N ILE A 163 8.77 -3.95 -9.76
CA ILE A 163 7.50 -4.41 -10.32
C ILE A 163 7.09 -5.75 -9.74
N TYR A 164 5.81 -5.90 -9.50
CA TYR A 164 5.13 -7.17 -9.32
C TYR A 164 4.16 -7.36 -10.48
N SER A 165 4.44 -8.33 -11.34
CA SER A 165 3.53 -8.83 -12.38
C SER A 165 3.11 -10.25 -12.02
N PHE A 166 1.98 -10.66 -12.52
CA PHE A 166 1.49 -12.03 -12.48
C PHE A 166 1.28 -12.42 -13.95
N ASP A 167 1.92 -13.45 -14.33
CA ASP A 167 1.69 -14.16 -15.60
C ASP A 167 0.76 -15.33 -15.31
#